data_8b57a6247b1f2c8f0105fcc2cc143465
#
_entry.id   8b57a6247b1f2c8f0105fcc2cc143465
#
_cell.length_a   1.000
_cell.length_b   1.000
_cell.length_c   1.000
_cell.angle_alpha   90.00
_cell.angle_beta   90.00
_cell.angle_gamma   90.00
#
_symmetry.space_group_name_H-M   'P 1'
#
loop_
_entity.id
_entity.type
_entity.pdbx_description
1 polymer ?
#
loop_
_entity_poly.entity_id
_entity_poly.type
_entity_poly.pdbx_seq_one_letter_code
_entity_poly.pdbx_strand_id
1 'polypeptide(L)'
;MIFYVLLWLFIVNYVQNRILLRIRVFIWKELLIFAPKSQYIEIMIQQEIGNAIKERRKKLGINQQTLADLASVAVNTVVAIERGEGNPQLATLLTILDTLGLQIDINIKQLDYETV
;
A
#
# COMPACT_ATOMS: atom_id res chain seq x y z
N MET A 1 39.57 31.86 -9.90
CA MET A 1 38.55 31.61 -10.91
C MET A 1 37.90 30.23 -10.79
N ILE A 2 38.67 29.18 -10.57
CA ILE A 2 38.11 27.80 -10.41
C ILE A 2 37.22 27.68 -9.17
N PHE A 3 37.55 28.38 -8.08
CA PHE A 3 36.78 28.37 -6.84
C PHE A 3 35.35 28.94 -7.00
N TYR A 4 35.18 30.01 -7.78
CA TYR A 4 33.87 30.60 -8.05
C TYR A 4 33.00 29.72 -8.96
N VAL A 5 33.62 29.03 -9.91
CA VAL A 5 32.92 28.08 -10.80
C VAL A 5 32.43 26.86 -10.01
N LEU A 6 33.25 26.34 -9.09
CA LEU A 6 32.89 25.25 -8.20
C LEU A 6 31.80 25.65 -7.20
N LEU A 7 31.90 26.88 -6.62
CA LEU A 7 30.89 27.42 -5.75
C LEU A 7 29.56 27.65 -6.48
N TRP A 8 29.63 28.17 -7.72
CA TRP A 8 28.46 28.37 -8.57
C TRP A 8 27.79 27.04 -8.96
N LEU A 9 28.59 26.02 -9.33
CA LEU A 9 28.11 24.66 -9.59
C LEU A 9 27.48 24.04 -8.33
N PHE A 10 28.07 24.27 -7.15
CA PHE A 10 27.51 23.78 -5.88
C PHE A 10 26.20 24.46 -5.54
N ILE A 11 26.11 25.79 -5.73
CA ILE A 11 24.87 26.58 -5.50
C ILE A 11 23.79 26.17 -6.52
N VAL A 12 24.14 26.03 -7.78
CA VAL A 12 23.20 25.60 -8.84
C VAL A 12 22.71 24.17 -8.56
N ASN A 13 23.59 23.28 -8.13
CA ASN A 13 23.23 21.91 -7.78
C ASN A 13 22.37 21.85 -6.51
N TYR A 14 22.64 22.71 -5.53
CA TYR A 14 21.83 22.83 -4.31
C TYR A 14 20.45 23.43 -4.58
N VAL A 15 20.38 24.48 -5.41
CA VAL A 15 19.12 25.12 -5.82
C VAL A 15 18.33 24.19 -6.73
N GLN A 16 18.99 23.49 -7.65
CA GLN A 16 18.33 22.49 -8.50
C GLN A 16 17.80 21.31 -7.68
N ASN A 17 18.50 20.88 -6.66
CA ASN A 17 18.00 19.81 -5.78
C ASN A 17 16.74 20.23 -5.00
N ARG A 18 16.62 21.48 -4.58
CA ARG A 18 15.40 22.00 -3.94
C ARG A 18 14.24 22.16 -4.92
N ILE A 19 14.53 22.65 -6.12
CA ILE A 19 13.53 22.79 -7.20
C ILE A 19 13.13 21.41 -7.71
N LEU A 20 14.05 20.48 -7.87
CA LEU A 20 13.78 19.07 -8.23
C LEU A 20 12.96 18.35 -7.17
N LEU A 21 13.19 18.61 -5.87
CA LEU A 21 12.36 18.07 -4.79
C LEU A 21 10.94 18.63 -4.85
N ARG A 22 10.76 19.93 -5.09
CA ARG A 22 9.44 20.55 -5.27
C ARG A 22 8.74 20.05 -6.53
N ILE A 23 9.47 19.94 -7.63
CA ILE A 23 8.95 19.40 -8.90
C ILE A 23 8.64 17.91 -8.76
N ARG A 24 9.48 17.12 -8.06
CA ARG A 24 9.18 15.71 -7.76
C ARG A 24 7.94 15.57 -6.89
N VAL A 25 7.78 16.36 -5.84
CA VAL A 25 6.58 16.35 -4.99
C VAL A 25 5.35 16.82 -5.79
N PHE A 26 5.49 17.82 -6.67
CA PHE A 26 4.41 18.32 -7.52
C PHE A 26 4.04 17.27 -8.58
N ILE A 27 5.01 16.66 -9.27
CA ILE A 27 4.79 15.58 -10.24
C ILE A 27 4.22 14.35 -9.55
N TRP A 28 4.67 14.02 -8.34
CA TRP A 28 4.08 12.94 -7.54
C TRP A 28 2.62 13.24 -7.17
N LYS A 29 2.29 14.48 -6.80
CA LYS A 29 0.90 14.87 -6.55
C LYS A 29 0.05 14.80 -7.82
N GLU A 30 0.56 15.27 -8.95
CA GLU A 30 -0.13 15.22 -10.25
C GLU A 30 -0.25 13.77 -10.77
N LEU A 31 0.80 12.96 -10.64
CA LEU A 31 0.75 11.53 -10.94
C LEU A 31 -0.18 10.75 -9.99
N LEU A 32 -0.27 11.15 -8.73
CA LEU A 32 -1.23 10.62 -7.78
C LEU A 32 -2.67 10.98 -8.13
N ILE A 33 -2.92 12.17 -8.69
CA ILE A 33 -4.22 12.60 -9.19
C ILE A 33 -4.55 11.92 -10.53
N PHE A 34 -3.54 11.63 -11.37
CA PHE A 34 -3.66 10.96 -12.67
C PHE A 34 -3.55 9.43 -12.61
N ALA A 35 -3.10 8.85 -11.47
CA ALA A 35 -3.19 7.41 -11.29
C ALA A 35 -4.65 6.98 -11.46
N PRO A 36 -4.94 5.97 -12.30
CA PRO A 36 -6.30 5.55 -12.51
C PRO A 36 -6.92 5.21 -11.15
N LYS A 37 -8.09 5.78 -10.90
CA LYS A 37 -8.83 5.68 -9.62
C LYS A 37 -8.96 4.22 -9.14
N SER A 38 -8.92 3.27 -10.07
CA SER A 38 -8.90 1.83 -9.82
C SER A 38 -7.65 1.35 -9.07
N GLN A 39 -6.48 1.86 -9.41
CA GLN A 39 -5.21 1.45 -8.82
C GLN A 39 -5.06 1.93 -7.36
N TYR A 40 -5.59 3.12 -7.05
CA TYR A 40 -5.66 3.64 -5.70
C TYR A 40 -6.57 2.83 -4.79
N ILE A 41 -7.76 2.50 -5.30
CA ILE A 41 -8.75 1.70 -4.58
C ILE A 41 -8.18 0.31 -4.30
N GLU A 42 -7.49 -0.29 -5.28
CA GLU A 42 -6.87 -1.61 -5.13
C GLU A 42 -5.81 -1.61 -4.01
N ILE A 43 -4.88 -0.65 -4.02
CA ILE A 43 -3.83 -0.53 -3.00
C ILE A 43 -4.43 -0.29 -1.61
N MET A 44 -5.42 0.58 -1.49
CA MET A 44 -6.08 0.87 -0.21
C MET A 44 -6.80 -0.36 0.35
N ILE A 45 -7.52 -1.09 -0.48
CA ILE A 45 -8.24 -2.32 -0.09
C ILE A 45 -7.25 -3.40 0.33
N GLN A 46 -6.16 -3.60 -0.41
CA GLN A 46 -5.13 -4.58 -0.05
C GLN A 46 -4.49 -4.28 1.30
N GLN A 47 -4.21 -3.02 1.60
CA GLN A 47 -3.68 -2.59 2.89
C GLN A 47 -4.69 -2.80 4.03
N GLU A 48 -5.93 -2.47 3.80
CA GLU A 48 -7.00 -2.63 4.79
C GLU A 48 -7.21 -4.11 5.14
N ILE A 49 -7.30 -4.97 4.14
CA ILE A 49 -7.42 -6.42 4.33
C ILE A 49 -6.19 -6.97 5.05
N GLY A 50 -4.98 -6.59 4.61
CA GLY A 50 -3.74 -7.04 5.22
C GLY A 50 -3.63 -6.63 6.70
N ASN A 51 -4.00 -5.41 7.04
CA ASN A 51 -4.04 -4.93 8.41
C ASN A 51 -5.07 -5.69 9.27
N ALA A 52 -6.27 -5.92 8.75
CA ALA A 52 -7.30 -6.68 9.46
C ALA A 52 -6.84 -8.11 9.78
N ILE A 53 -6.21 -8.80 8.83
CA ILE A 53 -5.63 -10.12 9.01
C ILE A 53 -4.55 -10.08 10.09
N LYS A 54 -3.62 -9.16 10.00
CA LYS A 54 -2.50 -8.99 10.94
C LYS A 54 -2.98 -8.72 12.35
N GLU A 55 -3.94 -7.81 12.52
CA GLU A 55 -4.51 -7.50 13.83
C GLU A 55 -5.24 -8.69 14.45
N ARG A 56 -6.06 -9.39 13.65
CA ARG A 56 -6.79 -10.57 14.12
C ARG A 56 -5.85 -11.68 14.51
N ARG A 57 -4.82 -11.95 13.69
CA ARG A 57 -3.77 -12.91 14.00
C ARG A 57 -3.08 -12.61 15.32
N LYS A 58 -2.70 -11.36 15.55
CA LYS A 58 -2.07 -10.92 16.79
C LYS A 58 -2.98 -11.07 18.01
N LYS A 59 -4.26 -10.75 17.87
CA LYS A 59 -5.27 -10.98 18.93
C LYS A 59 -5.43 -12.44 19.30
N LEU A 60 -5.26 -13.34 18.33
CA LEU A 60 -5.28 -14.78 18.56
C LEU A 60 -3.94 -15.33 19.11
N GLY A 61 -2.91 -14.49 19.22
CA GLY A 61 -1.60 -14.88 19.75
C GLY A 61 -0.79 -15.82 18.86
N ILE A 62 -1.11 -15.91 17.56
CA ILE A 62 -0.41 -16.78 16.62
C ILE A 62 0.56 -15.97 15.73
N ASN A 63 1.66 -16.63 15.30
CA ASN A 63 2.61 -16.03 14.38
C ASN A 63 2.20 -16.28 12.90
N GLN A 64 2.93 -15.67 11.97
CA GLN A 64 2.67 -15.80 10.54
C GLN A 64 2.82 -17.25 10.04
N GLN A 65 3.80 -17.98 10.56
CA GLN A 65 4.02 -19.38 10.20
C GLN A 65 2.84 -20.26 10.65
N THR A 66 2.38 -20.09 11.89
CA THR A 66 1.23 -20.82 12.42
C THR A 66 -0.04 -20.55 11.60
N LEU A 67 -0.28 -19.29 11.22
CA LEU A 67 -1.41 -18.95 10.35
C LEU A 67 -1.29 -19.62 8.99
N ALA A 68 -0.10 -19.61 8.40
CA ALA A 68 0.17 -20.23 7.10
C ALA A 68 -0.09 -21.75 7.14
N ASP A 69 0.37 -22.41 8.21
CA ASP A 69 0.18 -23.85 8.41
C ASP A 69 -1.32 -24.19 8.60
N LEU A 70 -2.04 -23.43 9.41
CA LEU A 70 -3.48 -23.62 9.63
C LEU A 70 -4.31 -23.40 8.35
N ALA A 71 -3.95 -22.40 7.55
CA ALA A 71 -4.61 -22.10 6.29
C ALA A 71 -4.11 -22.95 5.11
N SER A 72 -3.10 -23.79 5.32
CA SER A 72 -2.45 -24.59 4.26
C SER A 72 -1.93 -23.74 3.10
N VAL A 73 -1.31 -22.60 3.40
CA VAL A 73 -0.71 -21.67 2.43
C VAL A 73 0.77 -21.46 2.73
N ALA A 74 1.52 -20.94 1.77
CA ALA A 74 2.92 -20.58 2.00
C ALA A 74 3.03 -19.38 2.95
N VAL A 75 3.99 -19.40 3.88
CA VAL A 75 4.21 -18.29 4.82
C VAL A 75 4.49 -16.97 4.09
N ASN A 76 5.22 -17.00 2.98
CA ASN A 76 5.49 -15.82 2.17
C ASN A 76 4.20 -15.19 1.61
N THR A 77 3.16 -15.97 1.37
CA THR A 77 1.85 -15.47 0.96
C THR A 77 1.20 -14.70 2.12
N VAL A 78 1.23 -15.22 3.33
CA VAL A 78 0.72 -14.51 4.52
C VAL A 78 1.47 -13.19 4.74
N VAL A 79 2.81 -13.24 4.65
CA VAL A 79 3.67 -12.04 4.79
C VAL A 79 3.32 -10.98 3.75
N ALA A 80 3.18 -11.35 2.49
CA ALA A 80 2.85 -10.44 1.40
C ALA A 80 1.46 -9.80 1.61
N ILE A 81 0.45 -10.60 1.97
CA ILE A 81 -0.90 -10.11 2.24
C ILE A 81 -0.92 -9.14 3.42
N GLU A 82 -0.25 -9.46 4.53
CA GLU A 82 -0.18 -8.57 5.70
C GLU A 82 0.56 -7.25 5.44
N ARG A 83 1.41 -7.22 4.42
CA ARG A 83 2.08 -5.99 3.95
C ARG A 83 1.24 -5.18 2.97
N GLY A 84 0.11 -5.72 2.51
CA GLY A 84 -0.65 -5.13 1.42
C GLY A 84 0.06 -5.24 0.08
N GLU A 85 0.91 -6.24 -0.08
CA GLU A 85 1.72 -6.48 -1.28
C GLU A 85 1.19 -7.71 -2.05
N GLY A 86 1.47 -7.72 -3.34
CA GLY A 86 1.10 -8.85 -4.19
C GLY A 86 -0.37 -8.87 -4.60
N ASN A 87 -0.74 -9.90 -5.33
CA ASN A 87 -2.10 -10.12 -5.79
C ASN A 87 -2.50 -11.57 -5.49
N PRO A 88 -2.89 -11.88 -4.25
CA PRO A 88 -3.27 -13.23 -3.89
C PRO A 88 -4.53 -13.65 -4.63
N GLN A 89 -4.62 -14.95 -4.96
CA GLN A 89 -5.87 -15.49 -5.48
C GLN A 89 -6.99 -15.34 -4.44
N LEU A 90 -8.19 -15.03 -4.89
CA LEU A 90 -9.35 -14.86 -4.00
C LEU A 90 -9.58 -16.09 -3.12
N ALA A 91 -9.44 -17.29 -3.67
CA ALA A 91 -9.58 -18.54 -2.91
C ALA A 91 -8.59 -18.62 -1.74
N THR A 92 -7.33 -18.26 -1.96
CA THR A 92 -6.29 -18.21 -0.91
C THR A 92 -6.63 -17.20 0.17
N LEU A 93 -7.07 -16.02 -0.24
CA LEU A 93 -7.47 -14.96 0.70
C LEU A 93 -8.66 -15.41 1.57
N LEU A 94 -9.69 -15.97 0.95
CA LEU A 94 -10.87 -16.47 1.66
C LEU A 94 -10.51 -17.58 2.67
N THR A 95 -9.59 -18.47 2.32
CA THR A 95 -9.11 -19.52 3.24
C THR A 95 -8.42 -18.93 4.47
N ILE A 96 -7.59 -17.92 4.28
CA ILE A 96 -6.92 -17.22 5.40
C ILE A 96 -7.93 -16.49 6.28
N LEU A 97 -8.88 -15.80 5.68
CA LEU A 97 -9.94 -15.09 6.42
C LEU A 97 -10.80 -16.06 7.22
N ASP A 98 -11.23 -17.15 6.62
CA ASP A 98 -12.02 -18.20 7.28
C ASP A 98 -11.25 -18.80 8.47
N THR A 99 -9.96 -19.08 8.31
CA THR A 99 -9.09 -19.58 9.40
C THR A 99 -9.05 -18.62 10.59
N LEU A 100 -9.15 -17.32 10.36
CA LEU A 100 -9.16 -16.28 11.39
C LEU A 100 -10.56 -15.92 11.91
N GLY A 101 -11.62 -16.51 11.34
CA GLY A 101 -13.00 -16.15 11.62
C GLY A 101 -13.37 -14.75 11.12
N LEU A 102 -12.79 -14.33 10.01
CA LEU A 102 -13.10 -13.08 9.31
C LEU A 102 -13.94 -13.37 8.06
N GLN A 103 -14.75 -12.42 7.65
CA GLN A 103 -15.54 -12.48 6.42
C GLN A 103 -15.42 -11.19 5.61
N ILE A 104 -15.68 -11.28 4.33
CA ILE A 104 -15.80 -10.12 3.45
C ILE A 104 -17.28 -9.87 3.20
N ASP A 105 -17.73 -8.66 3.48
CA ASP A 105 -19.08 -8.22 3.16
C ASP A 105 -19.06 -7.31 1.93
N ILE A 106 -20.01 -7.54 1.01
CA ILE A 106 -20.19 -6.73 -0.20
C ILE A 106 -21.42 -5.87 0.00
N ASN A 107 -21.20 -4.57 0.14
CA ASN A 107 -22.27 -3.60 0.29
C ASN A 107 -22.38 -2.71 -0.94
N ILE A 108 -23.60 -2.26 -1.24
CA ILE A 108 -23.83 -1.28 -2.29
C ILE A 108 -23.25 0.05 -1.83
N LYS A 109 -22.31 0.60 -2.61
CA LYS A 109 -21.76 1.91 -2.35
C LYS A 109 -22.86 2.96 -2.49
N GLN A 110 -23.17 3.64 -1.39
CA GLN A 110 -24.02 4.82 -1.44
C GLN A 110 -23.26 5.94 -2.18
N LEU A 111 -23.76 6.30 -3.33
CA LEU A 111 -23.28 7.49 -4.03
C LEU A 111 -23.99 8.67 -3.38
N ASP A 112 -23.25 9.47 -2.62
CA ASP A 112 -23.75 10.75 -2.13
C ASP A 112 -23.93 11.67 -3.34
N TYR A 113 -25.16 11.76 -3.84
CA TYR A 113 -25.56 12.74 -4.87
C TYR A 113 -25.79 14.13 -4.26
N GLU A 114 -25.09 14.46 -3.18
CA GLU A 114 -25.09 15.81 -2.66
C GLU A 114 -23.97 16.63 -3.29
N THR A 115 -24.14 16.98 -4.55
CA THR A 115 -23.60 18.26 -5.10
C THR A 115 -24.15 18.44 -6.52
N VAL A 116 -25.34 18.89 -6.61
CA VAL A 116 -25.74 19.69 -7.75
C VAL A 116 -26.20 21.03 -7.21
#